data_ae1ce0b69204b496898dd56fc98b62e3
#
_entry.id   ae1ce0b69204b496898dd56fc98b62e3
#
_cell.length_a   1.000
_cell.length_b   1.000
_cell.length_c   1.000
_cell.angle_alpha   90.00
_cell.angle_beta   90.00
_cell.angle_gamma   90.00
#
_symmetry.space_group_name_H-M   'P 1'
#
loop_
_entity.id
_entity.type
_entity.pdbx_description
1 polymer ?
#
loop_
_entity_poly.entity_id
_entity_poly.type
_entity_poly.pdbx_seq_one_letter_code
_entity_poly.pdbx_strand_id
1 'polypeptide(L)'
;LGWRKAANATGKLSLTGRLGQSPVIDDLVLDAPGLTARGAITTKAGGVLDKASFSRVTVGNWLRAPVVLTGQGNGAPLMIDVSGGSLDLRHAEFGQGGGAGGGDGGPMNLRLDKLQITDTIALTNMRGTFTTKAGLDGKFTAGLNGGTEIQGQIIPQNGRSAVKITSNNAGGVFASAGLLKQARYGDLTLTLLPVGKGGA
;
A
#
# COMPACT_ATOMS: atom_id res chain seq x y z
N LEU A 1 6.64 -6.44 -2.24
CA LEU A 1 7.59 -5.45 -1.73
C LEU A 1 8.97 -5.75 -2.29
N GLY A 2 9.59 -4.79 -2.98
CA GLY A 2 10.87 -4.96 -3.68
C GLY A 2 12.12 -5.00 -2.80
N TRP A 3 11.99 -5.07 -1.46
CA TRP A 3 13.15 -5.10 -0.59
C TRP A 3 13.96 -6.38 -0.76
N ARG A 4 15.26 -6.22 -0.89
CA ARG A 4 16.25 -7.30 -0.89
C ARG A 4 17.36 -6.98 0.10
N LYS A 5 17.70 -7.95 0.94
CA LYS A 5 18.87 -7.83 1.81
C LYS A 5 20.15 -7.91 0.97
N ALA A 6 21.04 -6.94 1.11
CA ALA A 6 22.36 -7.03 0.50
C ALA A 6 23.13 -8.25 1.06
N ALA A 7 23.96 -8.89 0.24
CA ALA A 7 24.63 -10.15 0.58
C ALA A 7 25.45 -10.04 1.89
N ASN A 8 26.09 -8.91 2.13
CA ASN A 8 26.98 -8.68 3.29
C ASN A 8 26.30 -7.90 4.42
N ALA A 9 24.99 -7.61 4.34
CA ALA A 9 24.29 -6.91 5.39
C ALA A 9 23.90 -7.90 6.51
N THR A 10 24.12 -7.52 7.76
CA THR A 10 23.63 -8.29 8.92
C THR A 10 22.21 -7.87 9.23
N GLY A 11 21.33 -8.85 9.43
CA GLY A 11 20.01 -8.64 9.98
C GLY A 11 19.85 -9.49 11.24
N LYS A 12 19.06 -9.01 12.17
CA LYS A 12 18.68 -9.75 13.40
C LYS A 12 17.24 -10.20 13.29
N LEU A 13 17.00 -11.47 13.55
CA LEU A 13 15.67 -12.02 13.72
C LEU A 13 15.59 -12.63 15.13
N SER A 14 14.67 -12.12 15.94
CA SER A 14 14.30 -12.71 17.21
C SER A 14 12.85 -13.17 17.13
N LEU A 15 12.60 -14.36 17.61
CA LEU A 15 11.24 -14.88 17.69
C LEU A 15 11.06 -15.75 18.92
N THR A 16 9.89 -15.69 19.51
CA THR A 16 9.41 -16.63 20.51
C THR A 16 8.11 -17.25 20.02
N GLY A 17 7.91 -18.52 20.31
CA GLY A 17 6.74 -19.20 19.79
C GLY A 17 6.59 -20.61 20.32
N ARG A 18 5.55 -21.26 19.88
CA ARG A 18 5.19 -22.62 20.25
C ARG A 18 5.16 -23.51 19.00
N LEU A 19 5.84 -24.63 19.07
CA LEU A 19 5.81 -25.64 18.05
C LEU A 19 4.67 -26.64 18.32
N GLY A 20 4.13 -27.24 17.27
CA GLY A 20 3.03 -28.20 17.36
C GLY A 20 2.39 -28.42 15.99
N GLN A 21 1.19 -29.00 15.95
CA GLN A 21 0.46 -29.18 14.71
C GLN A 21 0.08 -27.85 14.02
N SER A 22 -0.08 -26.80 14.81
CA SER A 22 -0.32 -25.43 14.36
C SER A 22 0.70 -24.50 15.05
N PRO A 23 1.92 -24.35 14.48
CA PRO A 23 2.94 -23.48 15.06
C PRO A 23 2.45 -22.03 15.19
N VAL A 24 2.85 -21.39 16.29
CA VAL A 24 2.53 -19.99 16.60
C VAL A 24 3.82 -19.26 16.93
N ILE A 25 4.01 -18.10 16.35
CA ILE A 25 5.05 -17.14 16.72
C ILE A 25 4.36 -16.03 17.50
N ASP A 26 4.58 -15.99 18.81
CA ASP A 26 3.92 -15.02 19.71
C ASP A 26 4.57 -13.65 19.62
N ASP A 27 5.89 -13.59 19.42
CA ASP A 27 6.65 -12.36 19.20
C ASP A 27 7.69 -12.57 18.12
N LEU A 28 7.69 -11.69 17.11
CA LEU A 28 8.64 -11.63 16.03
C LEU A 28 9.20 -10.21 15.95
N VAL A 29 10.51 -10.10 16.01
CA VAL A 29 11.23 -8.86 15.77
C VAL A 29 12.25 -9.10 14.65
N LEU A 30 12.03 -8.47 13.52
CA LEU A 30 12.97 -8.44 12.40
C LEU A 30 13.60 -7.04 12.35
N ASP A 31 14.91 -7.00 12.37
CA ASP A 31 15.70 -5.78 12.20
C ASP A 31 16.80 -6.04 11.18
N ALA A 32 16.63 -5.49 9.99
CA ALA A 32 17.57 -5.60 8.89
C ALA A 32 17.71 -4.24 8.19
N PRO A 33 18.85 -3.96 7.54
CA PRO A 33 19.03 -2.73 6.79
C PRO A 33 17.90 -2.48 5.79
N GLY A 34 17.19 -1.40 5.97
CA GLY A 34 16.04 -1.03 5.13
C GLY A 34 14.74 -1.81 5.38
N LEU A 35 14.69 -2.71 6.39
CA LEU A 35 13.44 -3.39 6.76
C LEU A 35 13.40 -3.67 8.27
N THR A 36 12.39 -3.15 8.93
CA THR A 36 12.07 -3.57 10.30
C THR A 36 10.61 -4.03 10.38
N ALA A 37 10.35 -5.08 11.15
CA ALA A 37 8.99 -5.55 11.39
C ALA A 37 8.86 -6.10 12.81
N ARG A 38 7.70 -5.87 13.43
CA ARG A 38 7.32 -6.45 14.72
C ARG A 38 5.92 -7.00 14.65
N GLY A 39 5.73 -8.22 15.14
CA GLY A 39 4.42 -8.83 15.06
C GLY A 39 4.35 -10.25 15.58
N ALA A 40 3.25 -10.91 15.24
CA ALA A 40 2.97 -12.29 15.60
C ALA A 40 2.42 -13.03 14.39
N ILE A 41 2.61 -14.35 14.36
CA ILE A 41 2.14 -15.21 13.27
C ILE A 41 1.42 -16.40 13.86
N THR A 42 0.23 -16.68 13.35
CA THR A 42 -0.53 -17.90 13.63
C THR A 42 -0.63 -18.76 12.36
N THR A 43 -0.57 -20.07 12.55
CA THR A 43 -0.78 -21.01 11.46
C THR A 43 -1.91 -21.97 11.77
N LYS A 44 -2.49 -22.55 10.73
CA LYS A 44 -3.41 -23.69 10.78
C LYS A 44 -2.62 -25.00 10.83
N ALA A 45 -3.33 -26.10 11.03
CA ALA A 45 -2.74 -27.42 10.92
C ALA A 45 -1.97 -27.60 9.58
N GLY A 46 -0.80 -28.24 9.66
CA GLY A 46 0.09 -28.36 8.51
C GLY A 46 0.94 -27.13 8.21
N GLY A 47 0.98 -26.13 9.11
CA GLY A 47 1.85 -24.95 8.97
C GLY A 47 1.37 -23.91 7.95
N VAL A 48 0.14 -24.03 7.46
CA VAL A 48 -0.45 -23.06 6.53
C VAL A 48 -0.69 -21.75 7.28
N LEU A 49 -0.29 -20.62 6.69
CA LEU A 49 -0.52 -19.31 7.29
C LEU A 49 -2.02 -19.10 7.57
N ASP A 50 -2.34 -18.80 8.81
CA ASP A 50 -3.66 -18.30 9.21
C ASP A 50 -3.65 -16.78 9.23
N LYS A 51 -2.80 -16.18 10.06
CA LYS A 51 -2.68 -14.73 10.18
C LYS A 51 -1.27 -14.33 10.56
N ALA A 52 -0.75 -13.27 9.92
CA ALA A 52 0.44 -12.57 10.37
C ALA A 52 0.07 -11.12 10.67
N SER A 53 0.21 -10.71 11.93
CA SER A 53 -0.17 -9.37 12.39
C SER A 53 1.08 -8.62 12.78
N PHE A 54 1.42 -7.59 12.02
CA PHE A 54 2.55 -6.72 12.29
C PHE A 54 2.05 -5.38 12.81
N SER A 55 2.38 -5.06 14.04
CA SER A 55 2.06 -3.76 14.64
C SER A 55 2.83 -2.62 13.98
N ARG A 56 3.97 -2.93 13.39
CA ARG A 56 4.78 -1.99 12.61
C ARG A 56 5.62 -2.73 11.58
N VAL A 57 5.54 -2.27 10.34
CA VAL A 57 6.46 -2.58 9.26
C VAL A 57 7.05 -1.28 8.77
N THR A 58 8.37 -1.20 8.67
CA THR A 58 9.07 -0.05 8.07
C THR A 58 9.94 -0.57 6.94
N VAL A 59 9.81 0.02 5.75
CA VAL A 59 10.66 -0.31 4.59
C VAL A 59 11.33 0.97 4.11
N GLY A 60 12.64 1.01 4.23
CA GLY A 60 13.42 2.20 3.94
C GLY A 60 12.87 3.43 4.67
N ASN A 61 12.76 4.52 3.93
CA ASN A 61 12.12 5.77 4.38
C ASN A 61 10.72 5.98 3.79
N TRP A 62 10.21 5.00 3.01
CA TRP A 62 9.02 5.21 2.20
C TRP A 62 7.76 4.49 2.72
N LEU A 63 7.87 3.42 3.53
CA LEU A 63 6.72 2.74 4.13
C LEU A 63 6.87 2.66 5.65
N ARG A 64 5.85 3.06 6.37
CA ARG A 64 5.71 2.83 7.80
C ARG A 64 4.24 2.63 8.16
N ALA A 65 3.85 1.39 8.39
CA ALA A 65 2.45 1.06 8.65
C ALA A 65 2.31 -0.24 9.45
N PRO A 66 1.22 -0.43 10.19
CA PRO A 66 0.76 -1.73 10.63
C PRO A 66 0.20 -2.52 9.44
N VAL A 67 0.49 -3.82 9.40
CA VAL A 67 0.09 -4.71 8.30
C VAL A 67 -0.43 -6.02 8.86
N VAL A 68 -1.57 -6.47 8.37
CA VAL A 68 -2.10 -7.81 8.64
C VAL A 68 -2.17 -8.59 7.33
N LEU A 69 -1.62 -9.78 7.34
CA LEU A 69 -1.74 -10.74 6.25
C LEU A 69 -2.64 -11.89 6.73
N THR A 70 -3.69 -12.20 5.99
CA THR A 70 -4.61 -13.29 6.32
C THR A 70 -4.57 -14.36 5.24
N GLY A 71 -4.28 -15.59 5.63
CA GLY A 71 -4.28 -16.75 4.76
C GLY A 71 -5.71 -17.15 4.38
N GLN A 72 -5.99 -17.27 3.10
CA GLN A 72 -7.32 -17.66 2.60
C GLN A 72 -7.45 -19.18 2.40
N GLY A 73 -6.37 -19.93 2.64
CA GLY A 73 -6.37 -21.38 2.43
C GLY A 73 -6.33 -21.79 0.97
N ASN A 74 -6.18 -23.10 0.72
CA ASN A 74 -6.26 -23.72 -0.62
C ASN A 74 -5.35 -23.07 -1.70
N GLY A 75 -4.18 -22.52 -1.31
CA GLY A 75 -3.31 -21.81 -2.24
C GLY A 75 -3.85 -20.47 -2.73
N ALA A 76 -4.95 -19.98 -2.17
CA ALA A 76 -5.48 -18.66 -2.54
C ALA A 76 -4.54 -17.54 -2.09
N PRO A 77 -4.48 -16.42 -2.82
CA PRO A 77 -3.68 -15.27 -2.47
C PRO A 77 -4.01 -14.72 -1.09
N LEU A 78 -3.02 -14.20 -0.39
CA LEU A 78 -3.20 -13.57 0.92
C LEU A 78 -4.09 -12.32 0.81
N MET A 79 -4.98 -12.14 1.77
CA MET A 79 -5.61 -10.84 2.00
C MET A 79 -4.65 -9.95 2.77
N ILE A 80 -4.49 -8.71 2.33
CA ILE A 80 -3.59 -7.71 2.92
C ILE A 80 -4.43 -6.58 3.50
N ASP A 81 -4.29 -6.31 4.79
CA ASP A 81 -4.89 -5.17 5.45
C ASP A 81 -3.79 -4.24 6.00
N VAL A 82 -3.81 -2.98 5.57
CA VAL A 82 -2.97 -1.91 6.10
C VAL A 82 -3.86 -0.92 6.84
N SER A 83 -3.58 -0.65 8.11
CA SER A 83 -4.45 0.14 8.98
C SER A 83 -3.71 1.31 9.62
N GLY A 84 -3.60 2.42 8.93
CA GLY A 84 -2.87 3.62 9.35
C GLY A 84 -1.46 3.70 8.76
N GLY A 85 -0.70 4.68 9.25
CA GLY A 85 0.67 4.89 8.82
C GLY A 85 0.84 5.69 7.53
N SER A 86 2.03 5.66 6.98
CA SER A 86 2.40 6.48 5.82
C SER A 86 3.12 5.70 4.73
N LEU A 87 2.88 6.11 3.50
CA LEU A 87 3.52 5.62 2.29
C LEU A 87 4.00 6.82 1.46
N ASP A 88 5.26 6.80 1.04
CA ASP A 88 5.85 7.82 0.17
C ASP A 88 6.21 7.21 -1.18
N LEU A 89 5.40 7.52 -2.21
CA LEU A 89 5.58 6.98 -3.55
C LEU A 89 6.80 7.55 -4.28
N ARG A 90 7.32 8.70 -3.84
CA ARG A 90 8.51 9.32 -4.47
C ARG A 90 9.77 8.50 -4.25
N HIS A 91 9.81 7.76 -3.13
CA HIS A 91 10.95 6.94 -2.72
C HIS A 91 10.62 5.44 -2.70
N ALA A 92 9.40 5.08 -3.09
CA ALA A 92 8.97 3.70 -3.07
C ALA A 92 9.69 2.89 -4.15
N GLU A 93 10.51 1.95 -3.73
CA GLU A 93 11.14 0.97 -4.60
C GLU A 93 10.20 -0.23 -4.78
N PHE A 94 9.30 -0.13 -5.74
CA PHE A 94 8.55 -1.29 -6.20
C PHE A 94 9.48 -2.10 -7.10
N GLY A 95 9.88 -3.29 -6.65
CA GLY A 95 10.88 -4.11 -7.36
C GLY A 95 10.60 -4.23 -8.86
N GLN A 96 11.66 -4.29 -9.66
CA GLN A 96 11.64 -4.39 -11.13
C GLN A 96 11.05 -5.73 -11.59
N GLY A 97 9.76 -5.91 -11.51
CA GLY A 97 9.13 -7.17 -11.88
C GLY A 97 7.63 -7.23 -11.68
N GLY A 98 7.04 -6.16 -11.27
CA GLY A 98 5.59 -6.11 -11.09
C GLY A 98 5.21 -4.77 -10.50
N GLY A 99 4.18 -4.17 -11.01
CA GLY A 99 3.55 -3.00 -10.43
C GLY A 99 3.30 -3.19 -8.93
N ALA A 100 2.91 -2.15 -8.25
CA ALA A 100 2.59 -2.15 -6.82
C ALA A 100 1.75 -3.38 -6.43
N GLY A 101 2.41 -4.40 -5.86
CA GLY A 101 1.77 -5.64 -5.51
C GLY A 101 2.26 -6.86 -6.31
N GLY A 102 3.52 -7.21 -6.18
CA GLY A 102 4.01 -8.55 -6.60
C GLY A 102 3.52 -9.66 -5.67
N GLY A 103 2.21 -9.76 -5.48
CA GLY A 103 1.53 -10.88 -4.85
C GLY A 103 0.55 -11.47 -5.86
N ASP A 104 0.14 -12.71 -5.67
CA ASP A 104 -0.72 -13.50 -6.56
C ASP A 104 -2.16 -12.96 -6.74
N GLY A 105 -2.35 -11.65 -6.76
CA GLY A 105 -3.64 -11.05 -7.06
C GLY A 105 -4.63 -10.98 -5.89
N GLY A 106 -4.16 -11.08 -4.66
CA GLY A 106 -5.01 -11.05 -3.47
C GLY A 106 -5.71 -9.70 -3.24
N PRO A 107 -6.81 -9.71 -2.48
CA PRO A 107 -7.49 -8.50 -2.06
C PRO A 107 -6.64 -7.72 -1.05
N MET A 108 -6.69 -6.39 -1.14
CA MET A 108 -5.94 -5.49 -0.29
C MET A 108 -6.83 -4.35 0.18
N ASN A 109 -6.94 -4.17 1.49
CA ASN A 109 -7.58 -3.03 2.11
C ASN A 109 -6.51 -2.08 2.62
N LEU A 110 -6.57 -0.82 2.19
CA LEU A 110 -5.66 0.22 2.64
C LEU A 110 -6.40 1.30 3.41
N ARG A 111 -5.87 1.62 4.59
CA ARG A 111 -6.21 2.81 5.37
C ARG A 111 -4.90 3.48 5.72
N LEU A 112 -4.57 4.58 5.06
CA LEU A 112 -3.33 5.30 5.27
C LEU A 112 -3.64 6.68 5.83
N ASP A 113 -2.87 7.09 6.84
CA ASP A 113 -2.95 8.46 7.36
C ASP A 113 -2.40 9.44 6.34
N LYS A 114 -1.33 9.03 5.63
CA LYS A 114 -0.71 9.84 4.57
C LYS A 114 -0.14 8.99 3.44
N LEU A 115 -0.47 9.36 2.21
CA LEU A 115 0.15 8.87 0.99
C LEU A 115 0.79 10.05 0.26
N GLN A 116 2.11 10.17 0.29
CA GLN A 116 2.84 11.21 -0.44
C GLN A 116 3.00 10.79 -1.90
N ILE A 117 2.54 11.61 -2.85
CA ILE A 117 2.57 11.32 -4.30
C ILE A 117 3.69 12.11 -4.97
N THR A 118 3.72 13.42 -4.74
CA THR A 118 4.78 14.34 -5.20
C THR A 118 5.23 15.21 -4.03
N ASP A 119 6.15 16.13 -4.24
CA ASP A 119 6.61 17.05 -3.17
C ASP A 119 5.48 17.94 -2.64
N THR A 120 4.48 18.23 -3.47
CA THR A 120 3.38 19.15 -3.15
C THR A 120 2.02 18.47 -3.02
N ILE A 121 1.90 17.20 -3.41
CA ILE A 121 0.64 16.45 -3.41
C ILE A 121 0.73 15.25 -2.47
N ALA A 122 -0.14 15.23 -1.49
CA ALA A 122 -0.35 14.10 -0.60
C ALA A 122 -1.84 13.79 -0.47
N LEU A 123 -2.18 12.53 -0.33
CA LEU A 123 -3.50 12.07 0.09
C LEU A 123 -3.47 11.79 1.59
N THR A 124 -4.47 12.29 2.30
CA THR A 124 -4.63 12.10 3.75
C THR A 124 -5.89 11.29 4.05
N ASN A 125 -5.85 10.55 5.14
CA ASN A 125 -6.98 9.71 5.56
C ASN A 125 -7.51 8.80 4.42
N MET A 126 -6.59 8.31 3.59
CA MET A 126 -6.96 7.48 2.45
C MET A 126 -7.55 6.15 2.92
N ARG A 127 -8.65 5.76 2.30
CA ARG A 127 -9.30 4.45 2.49
C ARG A 127 -9.64 3.88 1.14
N GLY A 128 -9.27 2.62 0.90
CA GLY A 128 -9.54 1.99 -0.38
C GLY A 128 -9.43 0.48 -0.33
N THR A 129 -10.05 -0.14 -1.32
CA THR A 129 -9.97 -1.59 -1.57
C THR A 129 -9.37 -1.82 -2.94
N PHE A 130 -8.42 -2.74 -3.02
CA PHE A 130 -7.64 -2.98 -4.23
C PHE A 130 -7.47 -4.47 -4.47
N THR A 131 -7.14 -4.81 -5.69
CA THR A 131 -6.67 -6.13 -6.11
C THR A 131 -5.55 -5.98 -7.13
N THR A 132 -4.68 -6.98 -7.23
CA THR A 132 -3.56 -6.97 -8.18
C THR A 132 -3.65 -8.12 -9.19
N LYS A 133 -4.79 -8.80 -9.29
CA LYS A 133 -4.98 -10.00 -10.12
C LYS A 133 -4.68 -9.78 -11.63
N ALA A 134 -5.06 -8.63 -12.15
CA ALA A 134 -4.83 -8.26 -13.57
C ALA A 134 -4.11 -6.89 -13.70
N GLY A 135 -3.30 -6.55 -12.72
CA GLY A 135 -2.77 -5.21 -12.49
C GLY A 135 -3.46 -4.56 -11.29
N LEU A 136 -3.01 -3.41 -10.89
CA LEU A 136 -3.62 -2.69 -9.78
C LEU A 136 -4.99 -2.14 -10.19
N ASP A 137 -6.04 -2.64 -9.54
CA ASP A 137 -7.43 -2.22 -9.68
C ASP A 137 -7.99 -1.88 -8.31
N GLY A 138 -8.85 -0.88 -8.21
CA GLY A 138 -9.49 -0.55 -6.95
C GLY A 138 -10.11 0.83 -6.90
N LYS A 139 -10.71 1.11 -5.75
CA LYS A 139 -11.36 2.40 -5.46
C LYS A 139 -10.88 2.92 -4.11
N PHE A 140 -10.81 4.24 -3.98
CA PHE A 140 -10.43 4.89 -2.73
C PHE A 140 -11.15 6.24 -2.54
N THR A 141 -11.18 6.68 -1.30
CA THR A 141 -11.49 8.06 -0.90
C THR A 141 -10.31 8.62 -0.14
N ALA A 142 -10.07 9.92 -0.24
CA ALA A 142 -9.00 10.60 0.49
C ALA A 142 -9.22 12.12 0.53
N GLY A 143 -8.62 12.80 1.50
CA GLY A 143 -8.45 14.23 1.48
C GLY A 143 -7.21 14.64 0.69
N LEU A 144 -7.31 15.60 -0.22
CA LEU A 144 -6.17 16.14 -0.94
C LEU A 144 -5.44 17.17 -0.06
N ASN A 145 -4.18 16.93 0.30
CA ASN A 145 -3.37 17.78 1.18
C ASN A 145 -4.05 18.15 2.52
N GLY A 146 -4.86 17.25 3.07
CA GLY A 146 -5.63 17.49 4.28
C GLY A 146 -6.89 18.35 4.08
N GLY A 147 -7.19 18.76 2.84
CA GLY A 147 -8.35 19.57 2.47
C GLY A 147 -9.46 18.74 1.84
N THR A 148 -9.89 19.15 0.66
CA THR A 148 -11.07 18.62 -0.01
C THR A 148 -11.00 17.12 -0.28
N GLU A 149 -12.09 16.43 -0.01
CA GLU A 149 -12.25 15.00 -0.30
C GLU A 149 -12.35 14.75 -1.80
N ILE A 150 -11.68 13.71 -2.22
CA ILE A 150 -11.71 13.16 -3.56
C ILE A 150 -12.07 11.67 -3.52
N GLN A 151 -12.69 11.20 -4.57
CA GLN A 151 -12.87 9.77 -4.85
C GLN A 151 -11.96 9.38 -6.01
N GLY A 152 -11.29 8.26 -5.88
CA GLY A 152 -10.39 7.73 -6.91
C GLY A 152 -10.76 6.32 -7.31
N GLN A 153 -10.55 6.02 -8.59
CA GLN A 153 -10.61 4.68 -9.14
C GLN A 153 -9.33 4.41 -9.92
N ILE A 154 -8.69 3.29 -9.63
CA ILE A 154 -7.54 2.79 -10.39
C ILE A 154 -8.04 1.68 -11.29
N ILE A 155 -7.70 1.74 -12.58
CA ILE A 155 -8.17 0.80 -13.61
C ILE A 155 -6.96 0.27 -14.35
N PRO A 156 -6.76 -1.07 -14.42
CA PRO A 156 -5.70 -1.66 -15.23
C PRO A 156 -5.87 -1.29 -16.71
N GLN A 157 -4.79 -0.86 -17.34
CA GLN A 157 -4.77 -0.50 -18.75
C GLN A 157 -3.43 -0.90 -19.38
N ASN A 158 -3.43 -1.89 -20.27
CA ASN A 158 -2.24 -2.32 -21.02
C ASN A 158 -0.99 -2.55 -20.15
N GLY A 159 -1.13 -3.30 -19.05
CA GLY A 159 -0.05 -3.59 -18.10
C GLY A 159 0.35 -2.41 -17.19
N ARG A 160 -0.40 -1.32 -17.22
CA ARG A 160 -0.27 -0.14 -16.37
C ARG A 160 -1.61 0.18 -15.72
N SER A 161 -1.70 1.27 -14.97
CA SER A 161 -2.95 1.69 -14.35
C SER A 161 -3.31 3.13 -14.72
N ALA A 162 -4.53 3.33 -15.18
CA ALA A 162 -5.13 4.65 -15.28
C ALA A 162 -5.76 5.01 -13.93
N VAL A 163 -5.77 6.30 -13.58
CA VAL A 163 -6.39 6.79 -12.34
C VAL A 163 -7.46 7.81 -12.70
N LYS A 164 -8.69 7.52 -12.34
CA LYS A 164 -9.81 8.48 -12.43
C LYS A 164 -10.06 9.09 -11.05
N ILE A 165 -10.09 10.40 -10.97
CA ILE A 165 -10.38 11.16 -9.75
C ILE A 165 -11.66 11.96 -9.98
N THR A 166 -12.57 11.94 -9.00
CA THR A 166 -13.80 12.72 -9.00
C THR A 166 -13.97 13.47 -7.68
N SER A 167 -14.61 14.63 -7.73
CA SER A 167 -15.03 15.39 -6.57
C SER A 167 -16.21 16.28 -6.95
N ASN A 168 -17.11 16.54 -6.00
CA ASN A 168 -18.20 17.50 -6.14
C ASN A 168 -17.79 18.93 -5.75
N ASN A 169 -16.51 19.16 -5.51
CA ASN A 169 -15.95 20.46 -5.15
C ASN A 169 -14.63 20.71 -5.89
N ALA A 170 -14.72 20.92 -7.19
CA ALA A 170 -13.55 21.19 -8.05
C ALA A 170 -12.72 22.36 -7.54
N GLY A 171 -13.37 23.47 -7.13
CA GLY A 171 -12.68 24.62 -6.57
C GLY A 171 -11.87 24.28 -5.32
N GLY A 172 -12.44 23.49 -4.42
CA GLY A 172 -11.74 23.01 -3.23
C GLY A 172 -10.57 22.10 -3.56
N VAL A 173 -10.69 21.23 -4.58
CA VAL A 173 -9.59 20.39 -5.06
C VAL A 173 -8.43 21.24 -5.57
N PHE A 174 -8.70 22.22 -6.44
CA PHE A 174 -7.67 23.14 -6.96
C PHE A 174 -7.02 23.98 -5.84
N ALA A 175 -7.81 24.46 -4.88
CA ALA A 175 -7.29 25.18 -3.74
C ALA A 175 -6.39 24.29 -2.85
N SER A 176 -6.82 23.06 -2.58
CA SER A 176 -6.03 22.07 -1.82
C SER A 176 -4.74 21.67 -2.55
N ALA A 177 -4.76 21.64 -3.88
CA ALA A 177 -3.57 21.41 -4.71
C ALA A 177 -2.64 22.66 -4.79
N GLY A 178 -3.02 23.79 -4.21
CA GLY A 178 -2.26 25.03 -4.27
C GLY A 178 -2.36 25.79 -5.60
N LEU A 179 -3.28 25.40 -6.49
CA LEU A 179 -3.42 25.98 -7.84
C LEU A 179 -4.30 27.23 -7.84
N LEU A 180 -5.61 27.06 -7.72
CA LEU A 180 -6.58 28.16 -7.82
C LEU A 180 -7.23 28.42 -6.45
N LYS A 181 -6.58 29.19 -5.59
CA LYS A 181 -7.03 29.43 -4.20
C LYS A 181 -8.39 30.10 -4.09
N GLN A 182 -8.84 30.81 -5.12
CA GLN A 182 -10.12 31.53 -5.14
C GLN A 182 -11.25 30.71 -5.81
N ALA A 183 -10.95 29.57 -6.43
CA ALA A 183 -11.96 28.72 -7.05
C ALA A 183 -12.91 28.14 -6.01
N ARG A 184 -14.20 28.09 -6.34
CA ARG A 184 -15.28 27.59 -5.49
C ARG A 184 -16.20 26.69 -6.29
N TYR A 185 -16.72 25.64 -5.63
CA TYR A 185 -17.75 24.75 -6.16
C TYR A 185 -17.35 24.00 -7.45
N GLY A 186 -18.33 23.41 -8.09
CA GLY A 186 -18.22 22.69 -9.35
C GLY A 186 -17.82 21.22 -9.19
N ASP A 187 -18.12 20.43 -10.21
CA ASP A 187 -17.75 19.04 -10.29
C ASP A 187 -16.40 18.86 -10.98
N LEU A 188 -15.59 17.94 -10.49
CA LEU A 188 -14.31 17.56 -11.09
C LEU A 188 -14.37 16.12 -11.58
N THR A 189 -13.93 15.90 -12.79
CA THR A 189 -13.50 14.58 -13.27
C THR A 189 -12.15 14.73 -13.94
N LEU A 190 -11.14 14.06 -13.39
CA LEU A 190 -9.77 14.03 -13.92
C LEU A 190 -9.39 12.58 -14.22
N THR A 191 -8.85 12.33 -15.40
CA THR A 191 -8.31 11.03 -15.77
C THR A 191 -6.82 11.16 -16.03
N LEU A 192 -6.02 10.46 -15.26
CA LEU A 192 -4.57 10.36 -15.42
C LEU A 192 -4.27 9.05 -16.18
N LEU A 193 -3.74 9.18 -17.35
CA LEU A 193 -3.33 8.03 -18.15
C LEU A 193 -1.83 7.74 -17.93
N PRO A 194 -1.43 6.46 -17.94
CA PRO A 194 -0.02 6.12 -17.84
C PRO A 194 0.72 6.64 -19.09
N VAL A 195 1.70 7.51 -18.87
CA VAL A 195 2.57 7.99 -19.97
C VAL A 195 3.37 6.81 -20.49
N GLY A 196 3.25 6.50 -21.78
CA GLY A 196 4.14 5.57 -22.47
C GLY A 196 5.58 6.06 -22.32
N LYS A 197 6.55 5.17 -22.11
CA LYS A 197 7.93 5.50 -22.49
C LYS A 197 7.91 5.68 -24.01
N GLY A 198 7.62 6.90 -24.47
CA GLY A 198 7.85 7.30 -25.84
C GLY A 198 9.35 7.16 -26.07
N GLY A 199 9.74 6.26 -26.95
CA GLY A 199 11.08 6.32 -27.52
C GLY A 199 11.22 7.68 -28.18
N ALA A 200 12.23 8.43 -27.80
CA ALA A 200 12.86 9.42 -28.63
C ALA A 200 13.90 8.71 -29.49
#